data_1c6539124b9bb962ee28d0ffdbce1006
#
_entry.id   1c6539124b9bb962ee28d0ffdbce1006
#
_cell.length_a   1.000
_cell.length_b   1.000
_cell.length_c   1.000
_cell.angle_alpha   90.00
_cell.angle_beta   90.00
_cell.angle_gamma   90.00
#
_symmetry.space_group_name_H-M   'P 1'
#
loop_
_entity.id
_entity.type
_entity.pdbx_description
1 polymer ?
#
loop_
_entity_poly.entity_id
_entity_poly.type
_entity_poly.pdbx_seq_one_letter_code
_entity_poly.pdbx_strand_id
1 'polypeptide(L)'
;TLMAYRHRKRSLMSAKPRLTTLFAAGLFGMGLLPQALQRPDSAHLLWVSCISWPLLLVALYEIIGARNRRIHPTVRIATASATLMILILVVSPFYTLRTYTDLVWRSVTGKTEVMQVTRGDRYFYLGDTRPYLATQEVVADLDKLSQAGERLLVGPVDLRNTSYSDAFFYHLFPELTPATYYIEMDPGLADKEGSRLADDVASADWLILTRFWSGWIEPNESTKFGPDAPNQVVEDNFCLRGSYQYDLVRLYQKCSGGDDTGPYDEPYKPQYDYAVEVRVPVPPRPDGTCTPTCNGEFNPDYDDMKTSTIEP
;
A
#
# COMPACT_ATOMS: atom_id res chain seq x y z
N THR A 1 -23.83 -13.36 -14.59
CA THR A 1 -25.00 -12.98 -13.75
C THR A 1 -26.28 -13.05 -14.57
N LEU A 2 -26.38 -12.39 -15.72
CA LEU A 2 -27.56 -12.37 -16.59
C LEU A 2 -27.95 -13.76 -17.10
N MET A 3 -26.97 -14.58 -17.40
CA MET A 3 -27.17 -15.94 -17.90
C MET A 3 -27.65 -16.88 -16.80
N ALA A 4 -27.09 -16.80 -15.60
CA ALA A 4 -27.55 -17.55 -14.43
C ALA A 4 -28.99 -17.18 -14.05
N TYR A 5 -29.37 -15.90 -14.17
CA TYR A 5 -30.72 -15.40 -13.95
C TYR A 5 -31.74 -15.97 -14.98
N ARG A 6 -31.41 -15.97 -16.29
CA ARG A 6 -32.26 -16.51 -17.34
C ARG A 6 -32.51 -18.02 -17.17
N HIS A 7 -31.51 -18.79 -16.77
CA HIS A 7 -31.66 -20.21 -16.49
C HIS A 7 -32.49 -20.50 -15.24
N ARG A 8 -32.36 -19.69 -14.18
CA ARG A 8 -33.15 -19.78 -12.95
C ARG A 8 -34.65 -19.61 -13.22
N LYS A 9 -35.05 -18.69 -14.12
CA LYS A 9 -36.46 -18.45 -14.45
C LYS A 9 -37.13 -19.61 -15.15
N ARG A 10 -36.38 -20.53 -15.78
CA ARG A 10 -36.89 -21.71 -16.49
C ARG A 10 -36.98 -22.98 -15.65
N SER A 11 -36.38 -23.03 -14.47
CA SER A 11 -36.37 -24.25 -13.66
C SER A 11 -36.04 -23.93 -12.20
N LEU A 12 -37.05 -23.58 -11.43
CA LEU A 12 -36.96 -23.38 -9.98
C LEU A 12 -36.56 -24.63 -9.19
N MET A 13 -36.61 -25.83 -9.81
CA MET A 13 -36.34 -27.10 -9.13
C MET A 13 -35.13 -27.89 -9.65
N SER A 14 -34.42 -27.39 -10.64
CA SER A 14 -33.22 -28.03 -11.19
C SER A 14 -32.12 -26.97 -11.49
N ALA A 15 -31.90 -26.06 -10.58
CA ALA A 15 -30.79 -25.13 -10.71
C ALA A 15 -29.48 -25.93 -10.62
N LYS A 16 -28.77 -26.03 -11.75
CA LYS A 16 -27.45 -26.66 -11.76
C LYS A 16 -26.58 -25.91 -10.72
N PRO A 17 -26.01 -26.59 -9.72
CA PRO A 17 -25.25 -25.91 -8.63
C PRO A 17 -24.24 -24.91 -9.14
N ARG A 18 -23.57 -25.22 -10.27
CA ARG A 18 -22.62 -24.34 -10.94
C ARG A 18 -23.20 -22.97 -11.34
N LEU A 19 -24.42 -22.91 -11.87
CA LEU A 19 -25.05 -21.64 -12.27
C LEU A 19 -25.50 -20.84 -11.07
N THR A 20 -25.89 -21.48 -9.99
CA THR A 20 -26.22 -20.83 -8.73
C THR A 20 -24.96 -20.21 -8.11
N THR A 21 -23.84 -20.95 -8.10
CA THR A 21 -22.55 -20.45 -7.63
C THR A 21 -22.08 -19.24 -8.45
N LEU A 22 -22.14 -19.32 -9.79
CA LEU A 22 -21.79 -18.19 -10.65
C LEU A 22 -22.69 -16.98 -10.42
N PHE A 23 -23.97 -17.19 -10.16
CA PHE A 23 -24.89 -16.11 -9.83
C PHE A 23 -24.54 -15.45 -8.48
N ALA A 24 -24.33 -16.26 -7.45
CA ALA A 24 -23.95 -15.78 -6.11
C ALA A 24 -22.61 -15.03 -6.14
N ALA A 25 -21.61 -15.58 -6.81
CA ALA A 25 -20.31 -14.95 -6.97
C ALA A 25 -20.39 -13.64 -7.79
N GLY A 26 -21.25 -13.60 -8.81
CA GLY A 26 -21.50 -12.36 -9.56
C GLY A 26 -22.14 -11.27 -8.71
N LEU A 27 -23.11 -11.63 -7.86
CA LEU A 27 -23.69 -10.68 -6.90
C LEU A 27 -22.68 -10.20 -5.87
N PHE A 28 -21.86 -11.10 -5.34
CA PHE A 28 -20.80 -10.74 -4.41
C PHE A 28 -19.77 -9.80 -5.04
N GLY A 29 -19.31 -10.10 -6.26
CA GLY A 29 -18.41 -9.22 -7.00
C GLY A 29 -19.01 -7.83 -7.26
N MET A 30 -20.31 -7.75 -7.57
CA MET A 30 -20.99 -6.46 -7.68
C MET A 30 -21.05 -5.70 -6.34
N GLY A 31 -21.22 -6.43 -5.23
CA GLY A 31 -21.22 -5.84 -3.89
C GLY A 31 -19.84 -5.26 -3.46
N LEU A 32 -18.75 -5.71 -4.08
CA LEU A 32 -17.41 -5.19 -3.82
C LEU A 32 -17.05 -3.93 -4.66
N LEU A 33 -17.82 -3.60 -5.71
CA LEU A 33 -17.52 -2.46 -6.57
C LEU A 33 -17.43 -1.10 -5.84
N PRO A 34 -18.25 -0.81 -4.82
CA PRO A 34 -18.11 0.44 -4.08
C PRO A 34 -16.72 0.63 -3.47
N GLN A 35 -16.08 -0.46 -3.02
CA GLN A 35 -14.71 -0.41 -2.50
C GLN A 35 -13.68 0.01 -3.56
N ALA A 36 -13.82 -0.47 -4.80
CA ALA A 36 -12.98 -0.06 -5.91
C ALA A 36 -13.17 1.41 -6.29
N LEU A 37 -14.36 1.96 -6.06
CA LEU A 37 -14.66 3.37 -6.33
C LEU A 37 -14.12 4.31 -5.25
N GLN A 38 -13.95 3.81 -4.03
CA GLN A 38 -13.39 4.59 -2.92
C GLN A 38 -11.89 4.87 -3.15
N ARG A 39 -11.14 3.84 -3.60
CA ARG A 39 -9.73 3.96 -3.96
C ARG A 39 -9.49 3.29 -5.32
N PRO A 40 -9.59 4.02 -6.43
CA PRO A 40 -9.54 3.45 -7.78
C PRO A 40 -8.11 3.22 -8.28
N ASP A 41 -7.26 2.64 -7.46
CA ASP A 41 -5.94 2.17 -7.84
C ASP A 41 -5.93 0.71 -8.32
N SER A 42 -4.79 0.28 -8.85
CA SER A 42 -4.64 -1.07 -9.40
C SER A 42 -4.76 -2.19 -8.35
N ALA A 43 -4.37 -1.92 -7.10
CA ALA A 43 -4.42 -2.90 -6.02
C ALA A 43 -5.88 -3.14 -5.58
N HIS A 44 -6.65 -2.06 -5.36
CA HIS A 44 -8.08 -2.17 -4.99
C HIS A 44 -8.91 -2.79 -6.10
N LEU A 45 -8.65 -2.42 -7.37
CA LEU A 45 -9.29 -3.07 -8.51
C LEU A 45 -8.98 -4.56 -8.59
N LEU A 46 -7.75 -4.97 -8.28
CA LEU A 46 -7.38 -6.38 -8.22
C LEU A 46 -8.09 -7.10 -7.08
N TRP A 47 -8.15 -6.52 -5.89
CA TRP A 47 -8.81 -7.12 -4.74
C TRP A 47 -10.31 -7.31 -4.95
N VAL A 48 -11.03 -6.32 -5.43
CA VAL A 48 -12.47 -6.44 -5.69
C VAL A 48 -12.78 -7.38 -6.84
N SER A 49 -11.84 -7.61 -7.75
CA SER A 49 -11.99 -8.50 -8.90
C SER A 49 -11.46 -9.92 -8.65
N CYS A 50 -10.81 -10.19 -7.51
CA CYS A 50 -10.18 -11.48 -7.21
C CYS A 50 -11.13 -12.70 -7.31
N ILE A 51 -12.41 -12.51 -7.05
CA ILE A 51 -13.44 -13.55 -7.22
C ILE A 51 -13.96 -13.61 -8.66
N SER A 52 -14.11 -12.45 -9.29
CA SER A 52 -14.70 -12.34 -10.62
C SER A 52 -13.77 -12.87 -11.72
N TRP A 53 -12.47 -12.59 -11.66
CA TRP A 53 -11.51 -13.03 -12.66
C TRP A 53 -11.40 -14.55 -12.80
N PRO A 54 -11.17 -15.34 -11.73
CA PRO A 54 -11.11 -16.80 -11.83
C PRO A 54 -12.41 -17.43 -12.36
N LEU A 55 -13.54 -16.86 -11.97
CA LEU A 55 -14.84 -17.37 -12.38
C LEU A 55 -15.23 -16.94 -13.80
N LEU A 56 -14.56 -15.95 -14.37
CA LEU A 56 -14.83 -15.50 -15.75
C LEU A 56 -14.54 -16.60 -16.75
N LEU A 57 -13.48 -17.41 -16.56
CA LEU A 57 -13.20 -18.57 -17.40
C LEU A 57 -14.36 -19.57 -17.41
N VAL A 58 -14.92 -19.86 -16.23
CA VAL A 58 -16.08 -20.77 -16.10
C VAL A 58 -17.31 -20.17 -16.76
N ALA A 59 -17.53 -18.87 -16.57
CA ALA A 59 -18.66 -18.17 -17.19
C ALA A 59 -18.57 -18.18 -18.72
N LEU A 60 -17.38 -17.89 -19.27
CA LEU A 60 -17.13 -17.96 -20.73
C LEU A 60 -17.36 -19.36 -21.28
N TYR A 61 -16.85 -20.39 -20.59
CA TYR A 61 -17.10 -21.79 -20.98
C TYR A 61 -18.61 -22.13 -21.04
N GLU A 62 -19.37 -21.71 -20.03
CA GLU A 62 -20.83 -21.95 -20.00
C GLU A 62 -21.56 -21.13 -21.06
N ILE A 63 -21.15 -19.90 -21.34
CA ILE A 63 -21.71 -19.02 -22.39
C ILE A 63 -21.53 -19.66 -23.78
N ILE A 64 -20.30 -20.12 -24.09
CA ILE A 64 -19.97 -20.77 -25.36
C ILE A 64 -20.77 -22.05 -25.51
N GLY A 65 -20.82 -22.86 -24.45
CA GLY A 65 -21.60 -24.11 -24.45
C GLY A 65 -23.11 -23.93 -24.58
N ALA A 66 -23.68 -22.86 -24.05
CA ALA A 66 -25.08 -22.51 -24.18
C ALA A 66 -25.44 -22.05 -25.59
N ARG A 67 -24.49 -21.36 -26.25
CA ARG A 67 -24.70 -20.85 -27.64
C ARG A 67 -24.59 -21.96 -28.67
N ASN A 68 -23.69 -22.93 -28.47
CA ASN A 68 -23.53 -24.07 -29.36
C ASN A 68 -23.12 -25.33 -28.60
N ARG A 69 -24.11 -26.21 -28.34
CA ARG A 69 -23.92 -27.46 -27.60
C ARG A 69 -23.09 -28.52 -28.35
N ARG A 70 -22.90 -28.36 -29.67
CA ARG A 70 -22.14 -29.31 -30.49
C ARG A 70 -20.64 -29.13 -30.43
N ILE A 71 -20.17 -27.98 -29.89
CA ILE A 71 -18.75 -27.72 -29.75
C ILE A 71 -18.15 -28.68 -28.72
N HIS A 72 -17.06 -29.35 -29.10
CA HIS A 72 -16.34 -30.27 -28.21
C HIS A 72 -15.84 -29.54 -26.95
N PRO A 73 -15.85 -30.16 -25.77
CA PRO A 73 -15.42 -29.53 -24.52
C PRO A 73 -14.01 -28.89 -24.57
N THR A 74 -13.05 -29.56 -25.22
CA THR A 74 -11.67 -29.04 -25.40
C THR A 74 -11.65 -27.72 -26.17
N VAL A 75 -12.44 -27.63 -27.27
CA VAL A 75 -12.54 -26.40 -28.06
C VAL A 75 -13.19 -25.28 -27.24
N ARG A 76 -14.19 -25.61 -26.41
CA ARG A 76 -14.82 -24.63 -25.51
C ARG A 76 -13.83 -24.07 -24.51
N ILE A 77 -13.00 -24.93 -23.88
CA ILE A 77 -11.98 -24.49 -22.94
C ILE A 77 -10.95 -23.61 -23.68
N ALA A 78 -10.45 -24.06 -24.82
CA ALA A 78 -9.47 -23.29 -25.60
C ALA A 78 -10.00 -21.90 -25.99
N THR A 79 -11.26 -21.85 -26.50
CA THR A 79 -11.91 -20.57 -26.86
C THR A 79 -12.14 -19.68 -25.65
N ALA A 80 -12.61 -20.24 -24.51
CA ALA A 80 -12.80 -19.48 -23.29
C ALA A 80 -11.49 -18.93 -22.74
N SER A 81 -10.42 -19.73 -22.75
CA SER A 81 -9.07 -19.32 -22.33
C SER A 81 -8.49 -18.22 -23.24
N ALA A 82 -8.62 -18.38 -24.54
CA ALA A 82 -8.18 -17.36 -25.52
C ALA A 82 -8.95 -16.04 -25.33
N THR A 83 -10.26 -16.11 -25.15
CA THR A 83 -11.09 -14.92 -24.87
C THR A 83 -10.70 -14.25 -23.58
N LEU A 84 -10.47 -15.01 -22.50
CA LEU A 84 -10.00 -14.48 -21.22
C LEU A 84 -8.64 -13.82 -21.36
N MET A 85 -7.70 -14.44 -22.06
CA MET A 85 -6.38 -13.88 -22.30
C MET A 85 -6.47 -12.54 -23.06
N ILE A 86 -7.30 -12.47 -24.09
CA ILE A 86 -7.52 -11.22 -24.84
C ILE A 86 -8.10 -10.14 -23.91
N LEU A 87 -9.08 -10.48 -23.09
CA LEU A 87 -9.67 -9.54 -22.14
C LEU A 87 -8.64 -9.02 -21.12
N ILE A 88 -7.79 -9.90 -20.59
CA ILE A 88 -6.70 -9.52 -19.68
C ILE A 88 -5.73 -8.56 -20.37
N LEU A 89 -5.31 -8.86 -21.62
CA LEU A 89 -4.38 -8.01 -22.37
C LEU A 89 -4.97 -6.64 -22.73
N VAL A 90 -6.28 -6.57 -22.94
CA VAL A 90 -6.98 -5.31 -23.25
C VAL A 90 -7.19 -4.46 -21.99
N VAL A 91 -7.52 -5.09 -20.86
CA VAL A 91 -7.86 -4.39 -19.61
C VAL A 91 -6.61 -4.03 -18.80
N SER A 92 -5.60 -4.93 -18.79
CA SER A 92 -4.38 -4.71 -18.01
C SER A 92 -3.29 -4.11 -18.90
N PRO A 93 -2.72 -2.94 -18.56
CA PRO A 93 -1.57 -2.40 -19.25
C PRO A 93 -0.41 -3.42 -19.27
N PHE A 94 0.30 -3.48 -20.38
CA PHE A 94 1.37 -4.47 -20.58
C PHE A 94 2.44 -4.42 -19.49
N TYR A 95 2.82 -3.23 -19.04
CA TYR A 95 3.80 -3.07 -17.96
C TYR A 95 3.32 -3.68 -16.62
N THR A 96 2.03 -3.53 -16.31
CA THR A 96 1.43 -4.12 -15.11
C THR A 96 1.46 -5.64 -15.17
N LEU A 97 1.05 -6.22 -16.31
CA LEU A 97 1.10 -7.66 -16.51
C LEU A 97 2.53 -8.20 -16.41
N ARG A 98 3.51 -7.51 -17.01
CA ARG A 98 4.92 -7.86 -16.93
C ARG A 98 5.42 -7.82 -15.48
N THR A 99 5.09 -6.78 -14.73
CA THR A 99 5.47 -6.65 -13.32
C THR A 99 4.92 -7.79 -12.48
N TYR A 100 3.64 -8.12 -12.61
CA TYR A 100 3.04 -9.22 -11.87
C TYR A 100 3.65 -10.58 -12.25
N THR A 101 3.91 -10.82 -13.53
CA THR A 101 4.56 -12.08 -13.96
C THR A 101 5.98 -12.21 -13.43
N ASP A 102 6.73 -11.10 -13.40
CA ASP A 102 8.07 -11.07 -12.82
C ASP A 102 8.05 -11.31 -11.31
N LEU A 103 7.15 -10.65 -10.57
CA LEU A 103 6.98 -10.87 -9.14
C LEU A 103 6.60 -12.32 -8.81
N VAL A 104 5.66 -12.91 -9.55
CA VAL A 104 5.27 -14.31 -9.38
C VAL A 104 6.47 -15.23 -9.66
N TRP A 105 7.20 -14.98 -10.75
CA TRP A 105 8.38 -15.78 -11.10
C TRP A 105 9.46 -15.70 -10.03
N ARG A 106 9.77 -14.51 -9.53
CA ARG A 106 10.74 -14.32 -8.45
C ARG A 106 10.29 -15.01 -7.16
N SER A 107 9.02 -14.88 -6.79
CA SER A 107 8.47 -15.54 -5.60
C SER A 107 8.55 -17.07 -5.69
N VAL A 108 8.16 -17.66 -6.84
CA VAL A 108 8.21 -19.12 -7.04
C VAL A 108 9.65 -19.65 -7.07
N THR A 109 10.58 -18.85 -7.61
CA THR A 109 12.00 -19.25 -7.71
C THR A 109 12.83 -18.89 -6.49
N GLY A 110 12.24 -18.27 -5.46
CA GLY A 110 12.95 -17.80 -4.27
C GLY A 110 13.94 -16.66 -4.53
N LYS A 111 13.78 -15.94 -5.65
CA LYS A 111 14.65 -14.81 -6.03
C LYS A 111 14.10 -13.45 -5.62
N THR A 112 13.10 -13.41 -4.77
CA THR A 112 12.57 -12.15 -4.24
C THR A 112 13.51 -11.67 -3.16
N GLU A 113 14.22 -10.58 -3.42
CA GLU A 113 14.92 -9.83 -2.40
C GLU A 113 13.87 -9.07 -1.60
N VAL A 114 13.53 -9.60 -0.45
CA VAL A 114 12.62 -8.96 0.50
C VAL A 114 13.40 -8.63 1.76
N MET A 115 13.26 -7.43 2.24
CA MET A 115 13.88 -6.96 3.46
C MET A 115 12.87 -7.10 4.59
N GLN A 116 13.21 -7.94 5.56
CA GLN A 116 12.33 -8.25 6.68
C GLN A 116 12.67 -7.37 7.87
N VAL A 117 11.73 -6.51 8.25
CA VAL A 117 11.75 -5.84 9.56
C VAL A 117 11.12 -6.77 10.57
N THR A 118 11.80 -6.99 11.70
CA THR A 118 11.35 -7.92 12.74
C THR A 118 11.33 -7.21 14.09
N ARG A 119 10.28 -7.47 14.87
CA ARG A 119 10.19 -7.09 16.29
C ARG A 119 9.52 -8.23 17.07
N GLY A 120 10.27 -8.87 17.95
CA GLY A 120 9.82 -10.06 18.65
C GLY A 120 9.48 -11.20 17.67
N ASP A 121 8.26 -11.70 17.75
CA ASP A 121 7.70 -12.72 16.86
C ASP A 121 6.98 -12.14 15.63
N ARG A 122 6.91 -10.81 15.51
CA ARG A 122 6.24 -10.11 14.44
C ARG A 122 7.22 -9.63 13.40
N TYR A 123 6.77 -9.61 12.16
CA TYR A 123 7.59 -9.13 11.05
C TYR A 123 6.74 -8.54 9.94
N PHE A 124 7.38 -7.70 9.13
CA PHE A 124 6.83 -7.13 7.93
C PHE A 124 7.90 -7.08 6.83
N TYR A 125 7.51 -7.20 5.58
CA TYR A 125 8.42 -7.16 4.44
C TYR A 125 8.31 -5.83 3.70
N LEU A 126 9.46 -5.22 3.40
CA LEU A 126 9.57 -4.04 2.56
C LEU A 126 10.36 -4.36 1.30
N GLY A 127 9.98 -3.77 0.18
CA GLY A 127 10.59 -4.00 -1.12
C GLY A 127 11.68 -2.98 -1.50
N ASP A 128 11.94 -2.00 -0.64
CA ASP A 128 12.91 -0.93 -0.88
C ASP A 128 13.84 -0.79 0.33
N THR A 129 15.14 -0.60 0.06
CA THR A 129 16.19 -0.53 1.07
C THR A 129 16.04 0.67 2.01
N ARG A 130 15.68 1.84 1.48
CA ARG A 130 15.57 3.06 2.29
C ARG A 130 14.39 3.00 3.28
N PRO A 131 13.15 2.69 2.86
CA PRO A 131 12.07 2.41 3.79
C PRO A 131 12.39 1.32 4.80
N TYR A 132 13.10 0.26 4.40
CA TYR A 132 13.51 -0.81 5.29
C TYR A 132 14.44 -0.32 6.40
N LEU A 133 15.51 0.40 6.05
CA LEU A 133 16.45 0.95 7.03
C LEU A 133 15.77 1.93 7.97
N ALA A 134 14.99 2.87 7.42
CA ALA A 134 14.22 3.82 8.23
C ALA A 134 13.27 3.13 9.21
N THR A 135 12.60 2.07 8.74
CA THR A 135 11.68 1.29 9.59
C THR A 135 12.43 0.54 10.68
N GLN A 136 13.58 -0.08 10.39
CA GLN A 136 14.39 -0.74 11.41
C GLN A 136 14.84 0.24 12.51
N GLU A 137 15.32 1.42 12.11
CA GLU A 137 15.81 2.43 13.03
C GLU A 137 14.69 2.96 13.93
N VAL A 138 13.55 3.36 13.35
CA VAL A 138 12.41 3.87 14.15
C VAL A 138 11.80 2.79 15.04
N VAL A 139 11.73 1.53 14.58
CA VAL A 139 11.25 0.41 15.39
C VAL A 139 12.16 0.17 16.60
N ALA A 140 13.49 0.22 16.40
CA ALA A 140 14.44 0.05 17.49
C ALA A 140 14.38 1.17 18.54
N ASP A 141 14.10 2.40 18.11
CA ASP A 141 14.01 3.54 19.03
C ASP A 141 12.66 3.58 19.74
N LEU A 142 11.56 3.36 19.04
CA LEU A 142 10.24 3.29 19.68
C LEU A 142 10.15 2.11 20.67
N ASP A 143 10.77 0.97 20.37
CA ASP A 143 10.83 -0.19 21.27
C ASP A 143 11.54 0.12 22.59
N LYS A 144 12.53 0.99 22.59
CA LYS A 144 13.25 1.42 23.79
C LYS A 144 12.50 2.49 24.58
N LEU A 145 11.76 3.35 23.89
CA LEU A 145 11.21 4.58 24.46
C LEU A 145 9.75 4.43 24.89
N SER A 146 8.97 3.61 24.18
CA SER A 146 7.53 3.47 24.44
C SER A 146 7.22 2.48 25.58
N GLN A 147 6.04 2.68 26.18
CA GLN A 147 5.49 1.80 27.21
C GLN A 147 4.16 1.18 26.75
N ALA A 148 3.91 -0.03 27.22
CA ALA A 148 2.64 -0.72 26.90
C ALA A 148 1.43 0.11 27.37
N GLY A 149 0.43 0.23 26.50
CA GLY A 149 -0.78 1.01 26.74
C GLY A 149 -0.73 2.45 26.24
N GLU A 150 0.46 2.97 25.91
CA GLU A 150 0.57 4.27 25.25
C GLU A 150 -0.10 4.27 23.88
N ARG A 151 -0.41 5.46 23.39
CA ARG A 151 -1.17 5.66 22.15
C ARG A 151 -0.25 6.06 21.01
N LEU A 152 -0.32 5.27 19.93
CA LEU A 152 0.45 5.50 18.69
C LEU A 152 -0.48 6.00 17.58
N LEU A 153 -0.06 7.05 16.86
CA LEU A 153 -0.63 7.43 15.58
C LEU A 153 0.42 7.26 14.48
N VAL A 154 0.03 6.62 13.38
CA VAL A 154 0.85 6.47 12.16
C VAL A 154 0.17 7.19 11.03
N GLY A 155 0.91 7.98 10.26
CA GLY A 155 0.36 8.74 9.15
C GLY A 155 1.43 9.34 8.23
N PRO A 156 1.02 10.08 7.18
CA PRO A 156 1.94 10.85 6.35
C PRO A 156 2.53 12.03 7.11
N VAL A 157 3.70 12.51 6.69
CA VAL A 157 4.35 13.69 7.31
C VAL A 157 3.49 14.96 7.17
N ASP A 158 2.75 15.09 6.08
CA ASP A 158 1.76 16.15 5.91
C ASP A 158 0.35 15.60 6.11
N LEU A 159 -0.20 15.84 7.29
CA LEU A 159 -1.53 15.37 7.68
C LEU A 159 -2.69 16.09 6.99
N ARG A 160 -2.41 17.10 6.15
CA ARG A 160 -3.41 17.69 5.25
C ARG A 160 -3.69 16.80 4.04
N ASN A 161 -2.79 15.87 3.73
CA ASN A 161 -2.94 14.93 2.63
C ASN A 161 -2.76 13.51 3.13
N THR A 162 -3.86 12.89 3.54
CA THR A 162 -3.88 11.55 4.12
C THR A 162 -4.04 10.46 3.04
N SER A 163 -3.24 10.53 1.99
CA SER A 163 -3.33 9.61 0.85
C SER A 163 -2.92 8.17 1.17
N TYR A 164 -2.28 7.92 2.31
CA TYR A 164 -1.83 6.59 2.74
C TYR A 164 -1.57 6.52 4.24
N SER A 165 -1.46 5.30 4.76
CA SER A 165 -0.90 5.02 6.09
C SER A 165 -0.02 3.77 6.03
N ASP A 166 1.10 3.82 6.75
CA ASP A 166 1.97 2.67 6.95
C ASP A 166 1.50 1.84 8.17
N ALA A 167 0.25 1.38 8.11
CA ALA A 167 -0.47 0.70 9.19
C ALA A 167 0.25 -0.55 9.74
N PHE A 168 1.27 -1.08 9.05
CA PHE A 168 2.09 -2.19 9.51
C PHE A 168 2.83 -1.87 10.83
N PHE A 169 3.05 -0.61 11.17
CA PHE A 169 3.61 -0.24 12.47
C PHE A 169 2.71 -0.66 13.64
N TYR A 170 1.40 -0.59 13.49
CA TYR A 170 0.47 -1.11 14.51
C TYR A 170 0.57 -2.63 14.69
N HIS A 171 0.90 -3.35 13.60
CA HIS A 171 1.17 -4.78 13.70
C HIS A 171 2.47 -5.07 14.47
N LEU A 172 3.51 -4.26 14.28
CA LEU A 172 4.78 -4.43 14.98
C LEU A 172 4.70 -4.05 16.47
N PHE A 173 3.79 -3.14 16.84
CA PHE A 173 3.61 -2.64 18.21
C PHE A 173 2.19 -2.92 18.74
N PRO A 174 1.81 -4.21 18.93
CA PRO A 174 0.46 -4.56 19.36
C PRO A 174 0.11 -4.14 20.78
N GLU A 175 1.11 -3.82 21.61
CA GLU A 175 0.94 -3.31 22.97
C GLU A 175 0.62 -1.81 23.00
N LEU A 176 0.83 -1.08 21.90
CA LEU A 176 0.43 0.30 21.75
C LEU A 176 -1.01 0.38 21.21
N THR A 177 -1.78 1.28 21.76
CA THR A 177 -3.16 1.48 21.31
C THR A 177 -3.20 2.47 20.15
N PRO A 178 -3.85 2.17 18.99
CA PRO A 178 -4.04 3.16 17.95
C PRO A 178 -4.73 4.42 18.48
N ALA A 179 -4.14 5.59 18.21
CA ALA A 179 -4.68 6.87 18.67
C ALA A 179 -5.74 7.42 17.72
N THR A 180 -5.84 6.86 16.51
CA THR A 180 -6.77 7.33 15.50
C THR A 180 -7.81 6.29 15.12
N TYR A 181 -9.00 6.76 14.74
CA TYR A 181 -10.01 5.97 14.05
C TYR A 181 -9.60 5.68 12.59
N TYR A 182 -8.81 6.58 11.99
CA TYR A 182 -8.42 6.52 10.57
C TYR A 182 -7.13 5.71 10.38
N ILE A 183 -7.17 4.41 10.62
CA ILE A 183 -5.99 3.52 10.52
C ILE A 183 -5.37 3.55 9.12
N GLU A 184 -6.20 3.59 8.08
CA GLU A 184 -5.77 3.61 6.67
C GLU A 184 -5.52 5.04 6.15
N MET A 185 -5.85 6.07 6.94
CA MET A 185 -5.73 7.46 6.51
C MET A 185 -6.43 7.72 5.17
N ASP A 186 -7.71 7.30 5.07
CA ASP A 186 -8.47 7.46 3.83
C ASP A 186 -8.65 8.93 3.45
N PRO A 187 -8.22 9.32 2.22
CA PRO A 187 -8.33 10.70 1.76
C PRO A 187 -9.80 11.14 1.62
N GLY A 188 -10.08 12.37 2.02
CA GLY A 188 -11.44 12.91 2.07
C GLY A 188 -12.27 12.42 3.25
N LEU A 189 -11.69 11.58 4.13
CA LEU A 189 -12.30 11.19 5.40
C LEU A 189 -11.44 11.66 6.58
N ALA A 190 -10.17 11.30 6.61
CA ALA A 190 -9.25 11.68 7.68
C ALA A 190 -8.87 13.16 7.58
N ASP A 191 -8.55 13.65 6.39
CA ASP A 191 -8.17 15.03 6.09
C ASP A 191 -9.36 15.96 5.76
N LYS A 192 -10.58 15.51 5.97
CA LYS A 192 -11.77 16.34 5.77
C LYS A 192 -11.89 17.42 6.84
N GLU A 193 -12.37 18.59 6.45
CA GLU A 193 -12.73 19.64 7.41
C GLU A 193 -13.78 19.14 8.41
N GLY A 194 -13.53 19.38 9.70
CA GLY A 194 -14.35 18.89 10.80
C GLY A 194 -14.17 17.40 11.10
N SER A 195 -13.15 16.73 10.51
CA SER A 195 -12.74 15.40 10.96
C SER A 195 -12.17 15.47 12.37
N ARG A 196 -12.10 14.32 13.03
CA ARG A 196 -11.48 14.21 14.36
C ARG A 196 -9.95 14.01 14.33
N LEU A 197 -9.29 14.15 13.16
CA LEU A 197 -7.88 13.82 13.05
C LEU A 197 -6.99 14.68 13.96
N ALA A 198 -7.29 15.98 14.10
CA ALA A 198 -6.56 16.85 15.01
C ALA A 198 -6.69 16.39 16.49
N ASP A 199 -7.90 15.99 16.91
CA ASP A 199 -8.14 15.46 18.26
C ASP A 199 -7.45 14.11 18.44
N ASP A 200 -7.44 13.26 17.42
CA ASP A 200 -6.75 11.97 17.43
C ASP A 200 -5.24 12.18 17.59
N VAL A 201 -4.63 13.12 16.83
CA VAL A 201 -3.23 13.53 16.98
C VAL A 201 -2.97 14.03 18.40
N ALA A 202 -3.77 14.96 18.91
CA ALA A 202 -3.62 15.52 20.25
C ALA A 202 -3.69 14.45 21.36
N SER A 203 -4.39 13.35 21.09
CA SER A 203 -4.57 12.25 22.06
C SER A 203 -3.45 11.21 22.02
N ALA A 204 -2.55 11.27 21.04
CA ALA A 204 -1.43 10.33 20.91
C ALA A 204 -0.32 10.65 21.91
N ASP A 205 0.43 9.63 22.31
CA ASP A 205 1.68 9.76 23.05
C ASP A 205 2.87 9.73 22.08
N TRP A 206 2.71 8.98 20.98
CA TRP A 206 3.71 8.79 19.93
C TRP A 206 3.13 9.00 18.55
N LEU A 207 3.93 9.62 17.66
CA LEU A 207 3.62 9.69 16.23
C LEU A 207 4.75 9.08 15.42
N ILE A 208 4.41 8.24 14.43
CA ILE A 208 5.29 7.85 13.33
C ILE A 208 4.72 8.49 12.08
N LEU A 209 5.43 9.48 11.54
CA LEU A 209 5.04 10.17 10.32
C LEU A 209 6.02 9.83 9.20
N THR A 210 5.50 9.39 8.04
CA THR A 210 6.32 8.84 6.97
C THR A 210 6.18 9.63 5.67
N ARG A 211 7.22 9.51 4.80
CA ARG A 211 7.24 10.02 3.43
C ARG A 211 7.32 8.89 2.40
N PHE A 212 7.04 7.63 2.76
CA PHE A 212 7.21 6.48 1.86
C PHE A 212 6.46 6.65 0.54
N TRP A 213 5.29 7.26 0.60
CA TRP A 213 4.39 7.45 -0.54
C TRP A 213 4.09 8.92 -0.80
N SER A 214 4.99 9.82 -0.38
CA SER A 214 4.82 11.25 -0.65
C SER A 214 4.66 11.49 -2.15
N GLY A 215 3.64 12.27 -2.52
CA GLY A 215 3.29 12.50 -3.93
C GLY A 215 2.46 11.40 -4.57
N TRP A 216 2.06 10.36 -3.84
CA TRP A 216 1.10 9.39 -4.34
C TRP A 216 -0.28 10.06 -4.48
N ILE A 217 -0.77 10.11 -5.71
CA ILE A 217 -2.05 10.73 -6.05
C ILE A 217 -2.90 9.68 -6.77
N GLU A 218 -4.13 9.52 -6.31
CA GLU A 218 -5.15 8.70 -6.93
C GLU A 218 -6.25 9.61 -7.53
N PRO A 219 -7.08 9.14 -8.47
CA PRO A 219 -8.19 9.91 -9.00
C PRO A 219 -9.37 9.98 -8.01
N ASN A 220 -9.10 10.43 -6.78
CA ASN A 220 -10.03 10.60 -5.67
C ASN A 220 -9.69 11.88 -4.89
N GLU A 221 -10.12 11.98 -3.63
CA GLU A 221 -9.87 13.14 -2.78
C GLU A 221 -8.39 13.34 -2.41
N SER A 222 -7.48 12.38 -2.68
CA SER A 222 -6.03 12.53 -2.47
C SER A 222 -5.39 13.66 -3.28
N THR A 223 -6.10 14.21 -4.26
CA THR A 223 -5.70 15.41 -5.02
C THR A 223 -5.90 16.72 -4.27
N LYS A 224 -6.56 16.68 -3.11
CA LYS A 224 -6.90 17.86 -2.32
C LYS A 224 -6.17 17.86 -1.00
N PHE A 225 -5.97 19.05 -0.45
CA PHE A 225 -5.43 19.24 0.88
C PHE A 225 -6.56 19.59 1.84
N GLY A 226 -6.57 18.93 2.98
CA GLY A 226 -7.46 19.26 4.10
C GLY A 226 -6.96 20.42 4.96
N PRO A 227 -7.57 20.63 6.14
CA PRO A 227 -7.18 21.67 7.09
C PRO A 227 -5.80 21.38 7.70
N ASP A 228 -5.09 22.44 8.06
CA ASP A 228 -3.76 22.38 8.66
C ASP A 228 -3.78 22.05 10.17
N ALA A 229 -4.94 22.04 10.78
CA ALA A 229 -5.09 21.85 12.21
C ALA A 229 -4.35 20.60 12.77
N PRO A 230 -4.34 19.43 12.11
CA PRO A 230 -3.57 18.29 12.61
C PRO A 230 -2.06 18.53 12.62
N ASN A 231 -1.48 19.22 11.61
CA ASN A 231 -0.06 19.59 11.59
C ASN A 231 0.26 20.57 12.70
N GLN A 232 -0.59 21.57 12.93
CA GLN A 232 -0.43 22.53 14.02
C GLN A 232 -0.39 21.84 15.39
N VAL A 233 -1.24 20.83 15.61
CA VAL A 233 -1.19 20.03 16.84
C VAL A 233 0.14 19.30 16.99
N VAL A 234 0.72 18.78 15.90
CA VAL A 234 2.06 18.17 15.94
C VAL A 234 3.11 19.21 16.34
N GLU A 235 3.11 20.39 15.71
CA GLU A 235 4.06 21.46 15.98
C GLU A 235 3.97 21.98 17.42
N ASP A 236 2.76 22.12 17.95
CA ASP A 236 2.51 22.71 19.27
C ASP A 236 2.75 21.72 20.44
N ASN A 237 2.55 20.40 20.21
CA ASN A 237 2.47 19.44 21.30
C ASN A 237 3.48 18.29 21.23
N PHE A 238 4.24 18.16 20.14
CA PHE A 238 5.11 17.01 19.95
C PHE A 238 6.56 17.39 19.73
N CYS A 239 7.45 16.67 20.41
CA CYS A 239 8.89 16.82 20.32
C CYS A 239 9.45 15.74 19.39
N LEU A 240 10.28 16.15 18.41
CA LEU A 240 10.93 15.22 17.51
C LEU A 240 11.97 14.39 18.27
N ARG A 241 11.83 13.06 18.24
CA ARG A 241 12.76 12.11 18.87
C ARG A 241 13.75 11.52 17.89
N GLY A 242 13.38 11.43 16.62
CA GLY A 242 14.27 10.93 15.57
C GLY A 242 13.76 11.25 14.19
N SER A 243 14.70 11.41 13.26
CA SER A 243 14.44 11.49 11.83
C SER A 243 15.37 10.51 11.13
N TYR A 244 14.82 9.64 10.31
CA TYR A 244 15.50 8.47 9.78
C TYR A 244 15.57 8.52 8.26
N GLN A 245 16.73 8.12 7.71
CA GLN A 245 16.95 7.99 6.26
C GLN A 245 16.54 9.24 5.47
N TYR A 246 17.19 10.37 5.76
CA TYR A 246 16.90 11.67 5.10
C TYR A 246 15.45 12.12 5.27
N ASP A 247 14.96 12.08 6.48
CA ASP A 247 13.62 12.55 6.84
C ASP A 247 12.47 11.70 6.24
N LEU A 248 12.78 10.45 5.86
CA LEU A 248 11.81 9.52 5.29
C LEU A 248 10.79 9.03 6.34
N VAL A 249 11.24 8.92 7.61
CA VAL A 249 10.39 8.62 8.77
C VAL A 249 10.77 9.56 9.90
N ARG A 250 9.76 10.11 10.57
CA ARG A 250 9.91 10.92 11.78
C ARG A 250 9.23 10.25 12.95
N LEU A 251 9.91 10.17 14.07
CA LEU A 251 9.37 9.75 15.36
C LEU A 251 9.18 10.96 16.26
N TYR A 252 7.96 11.14 16.75
CA TYR A 252 7.63 12.17 17.70
C TYR A 252 7.08 11.57 18.98
N GLN A 253 7.35 12.22 20.09
CA GLN A 253 6.75 11.97 21.38
C GLN A 253 6.02 13.22 21.86
N LYS A 254 4.90 13.08 22.52
CA LYS A 254 4.21 14.19 23.14
C LYS A 254 5.16 14.88 24.13
N CYS A 255 5.32 16.21 23.98
CA CYS A 255 6.23 16.94 24.87
C CYS A 255 5.65 16.91 26.30
N SER A 256 6.47 16.54 27.26
CA SER A 256 6.17 16.76 28.67
C SER A 256 6.39 18.25 28.95
N GLY A 257 5.36 18.96 29.39
CA GLY A 257 5.39 20.41 29.64
C GLY A 257 6.24 20.81 30.84
N GLY A 258 7.50 20.48 30.86
CA GLY A 258 8.54 20.82 31.80
C GLY A 258 9.87 20.81 31.09
N ASP A 259 10.90 21.39 31.70
CA ASP A 259 12.31 21.48 31.24
C ASP A 259 12.93 20.13 30.78
N ASP A 260 12.22 19.41 29.92
CA ASP A 260 12.68 18.15 29.33
C ASP A 260 13.61 18.46 28.15
N THR A 261 14.65 19.22 28.47
CA THR A 261 15.86 19.34 27.68
C THR A 261 16.59 17.99 27.75
N GLY A 262 15.94 16.94 27.21
CA GLY A 262 16.63 15.68 26.97
C GLY A 262 17.75 15.87 25.94
N PRO A 263 18.62 14.90 25.72
CA PRO A 263 19.76 15.00 24.80
C PRO A 263 19.41 15.29 23.34
N TYR A 264 18.17 15.64 23.05
CA TYR A 264 17.61 15.94 21.73
C TYR A 264 17.24 17.42 21.54
N ASP A 265 17.61 18.34 22.49
CA ASP A 265 17.37 19.79 22.39
C ASP A 265 18.34 20.53 21.47
N GLU A 266 19.36 19.86 20.98
CA GLU A 266 20.02 20.41 19.81
C GLU A 266 19.07 20.26 18.62
N PRO A 267 18.82 21.35 17.84
CA PRO A 267 18.10 21.20 16.59
C PRO A 267 18.78 20.08 15.83
N TYR A 268 18.03 19.04 15.51
CA TYR A 268 18.52 17.84 14.83
C TYR A 268 19.41 18.27 13.66
N LYS A 269 20.70 18.25 13.88
CA LYS A 269 21.67 18.24 12.81
C LYS A 269 21.66 16.81 12.32
N PRO A 270 21.23 16.56 11.08
CA PRO A 270 21.34 15.23 10.52
C PRO A 270 22.78 14.78 10.76
N GLN A 271 22.94 13.69 11.49
CA GLN A 271 24.25 13.11 11.83
C GLN A 271 24.99 12.63 10.57
N TYR A 272 24.29 12.73 9.46
CA TYR A 272 24.79 12.45 8.13
C TYR A 272 25.16 13.79 7.49
N ASP A 273 26.46 14.06 7.47
CA ASP A 273 27.01 14.99 6.50
C ASP A 273 26.47 14.54 5.13
N TYR A 274 25.68 15.38 4.46
CA TYR A 274 25.07 15.06 3.14
C TYR A 274 26.12 14.72 2.08
N ALA A 275 27.40 14.89 2.40
CA ALA A 275 28.55 14.47 1.60
C ALA A 275 28.92 12.99 1.76
N VAL A 276 28.39 12.27 2.75
CA VAL A 276 28.59 10.82 2.84
C VAL A 276 27.41 10.14 2.16
N GLU A 277 27.48 10.09 0.84
CA GLU A 277 26.69 9.15 0.04
C GLU A 277 26.86 7.75 0.65
N VAL A 278 25.85 7.26 1.33
CA VAL A 278 25.77 5.82 1.62
C VAL A 278 25.54 5.13 0.27
N ARG A 279 26.65 4.79 -0.37
CA ARG A 279 26.65 3.97 -1.59
C ARG A 279 26.23 2.59 -1.20
N VAL A 280 24.92 2.35 -1.16
CA VAL A 280 24.40 0.98 -1.08
C VAL A 280 24.77 0.34 -2.41
N PRO A 281 25.60 -0.72 -2.43
CA PRO A 281 25.90 -1.42 -3.66
C PRO A 281 24.60 -1.94 -4.27
N VAL A 282 24.22 -1.40 -5.42
CA VAL A 282 23.10 -1.98 -6.18
C VAL A 282 23.61 -3.31 -6.74
N PRO A 283 22.99 -4.44 -6.40
CA PRO A 283 23.42 -5.72 -6.90
C PRO A 283 23.38 -5.72 -8.45
N PRO A 284 24.33 -6.35 -9.13
CA PRO A 284 24.32 -6.44 -10.58
C PRO A 284 23.03 -7.11 -11.07
N ARG A 285 22.55 -6.71 -12.24
CA ARG A 285 21.41 -7.35 -12.88
C ARG A 285 21.69 -8.86 -13.07
N PRO A 286 20.65 -9.71 -13.17
CA PRO A 286 20.81 -11.15 -13.38
C PRO A 286 21.62 -11.53 -14.62
N ASP A 287 21.75 -10.63 -15.60
CA ASP A 287 22.55 -10.76 -16.82
C ASP A 287 24.03 -10.38 -16.62
N GLY A 288 24.43 -10.01 -15.40
CA GLY A 288 25.78 -9.56 -15.06
C GLY A 288 26.08 -8.13 -15.49
N THR A 289 25.13 -7.42 -16.11
CA THR A 289 25.30 -6.02 -16.47
C THR A 289 25.00 -5.12 -15.27
N CYS A 290 25.91 -4.21 -15.00
CA CYS A 290 25.68 -3.14 -14.04
C CYS A 290 24.96 -1.96 -14.70
N THR A 291 23.96 -1.43 -14.02
CA THR A 291 23.59 -0.02 -14.29
C THR A 291 24.77 0.86 -13.88
N PRO A 292 24.89 2.08 -14.39
CA PRO A 292 26.00 2.98 -14.05
C PRO A 292 26.29 3.12 -12.55
N THR A 293 25.33 2.75 -11.71
CA THR A 293 25.41 2.84 -10.24
C THR A 293 26.03 1.61 -9.55
N CYS A 294 26.24 0.47 -10.24
CA CYS A 294 26.86 -0.71 -9.61
C CYS A 294 28.32 -0.51 -9.18
N ASN A 295 29.04 0.43 -9.80
CA ASN A 295 30.42 0.74 -9.48
C ASN A 295 30.53 1.84 -8.40
N GLY A 296 29.44 2.23 -7.78
CA GLY A 296 29.44 3.28 -6.78
C GLY A 296 29.62 4.70 -7.36
N GLU A 297 29.44 4.87 -8.66
CA GLU A 297 29.39 6.19 -9.29
C GLU A 297 27.93 6.69 -9.28
N PHE A 298 27.79 7.96 -8.85
CA PHE A 298 26.52 8.69 -8.83
C PHE A 298 26.00 8.87 -10.24
N ASN A 299 24.72 8.52 -10.48
CA ASN A 299 24.04 8.88 -11.71
C ASN A 299 23.08 10.06 -11.45
N PRO A 300 23.47 11.28 -11.77
CA PRO A 300 22.66 12.47 -11.53
C PRO A 300 21.29 12.40 -12.26
N ASP A 301 21.21 11.72 -13.39
CA ASP A 301 19.99 11.64 -14.19
C ASP A 301 18.88 10.81 -13.53
N TYR A 302 19.23 9.91 -12.60
CA TYR A 302 18.26 9.09 -11.90
C TYR A 302 17.61 9.81 -10.70
N ASP A 303 18.39 10.67 -10.02
CA ASP A 303 17.88 11.48 -8.92
C ASP A 303 17.11 12.70 -9.42
N ASP A 304 17.51 13.30 -10.52
CA ASP A 304 16.77 14.40 -11.15
C ASP A 304 15.39 14.00 -11.65
N MET A 305 15.18 12.74 -12.07
CA MET A 305 13.85 12.26 -12.45
C MET A 305 12.88 12.12 -11.26
N LYS A 306 13.39 11.97 -10.04
CA LYS A 306 12.54 11.92 -8.83
C LYS A 306 12.30 13.31 -8.20
N THR A 307 13.17 14.26 -8.45
CA THR A 307 13.09 15.62 -7.90
C THR A 307 12.38 16.62 -8.83
N SER A 308 12.21 16.31 -10.12
CA SER A 308 11.63 17.22 -11.12
C SER A 308 10.09 17.33 -11.09
N THR A 309 9.41 16.69 -10.15
CA THR A 309 7.94 16.74 -10.03
C THR A 309 7.43 17.48 -8.79
N ILE A 310 8.30 18.23 -8.11
CA ILE A 310 7.87 19.07 -6.98
C ILE A 310 8.30 20.50 -7.28
N GLU A 311 7.53 21.22 -8.07
CA GLU A 311 7.41 22.67 -7.96
C GLU A 311 5.94 23.04 -7.67
N PRO A 312 5.71 24.14 -6.92
CA PRO A 312 4.55 24.38 -6.07
C PRO A 312 3.23 24.61 -6.81
#